data_f23eb22a287713ac06c96e6e11d16fc4
#
_entry.id   f23eb22a287713ac06c96e6e11d16fc4
#
_cell.length_a   1.000
_cell.length_b   1.000
_cell.length_c   1.000
_cell.angle_alpha   90.00
_cell.angle_beta   90.00
_cell.angle_gamma   90.00
#
_symmetry.space_group_name_H-M   'P 1'
#
loop_
_entity.id
_entity.type
_entity.pdbx_description
1 polymer ?
#
loop_
_entity_poly.entity_id
_entity_poly.type
_entity_poly.pdbx_seq_one_letter_code
_entity_poly.pdbx_strand_id
1 'polypeptide(L)'
;MTTFEFTKSLELTSAGDCIIGVSSNFDLNELKRFLKFSEVEIKILIGSEKEIIVAKPNPDFDDSHEMVIRLGSFASSRTFAIDANKASKHINRKLIELLKNPEAMAEVEIIGR
;
A
#
# COMPACT_ATOMS: atom_id res chain seq x y z
N MET A 1 14.49 -0.17 -0.86
CA MET A 1 13.24 -0.96 -0.96
C MET A 1 12.46 -0.52 -2.18
N THR A 2 12.02 -1.47 -2.98
CA THR A 2 11.28 -1.21 -4.22
C THR A 2 9.79 -1.54 -4.11
N THR A 3 9.35 -1.91 -2.93
CA THR A 3 7.96 -2.24 -2.66
C THR A 3 7.50 -1.63 -1.35
N PHE A 4 6.20 -1.55 -1.16
CA PHE A 4 5.60 -1.39 0.15
C PHE A 4 4.31 -2.20 0.20
N GLU A 5 3.85 -2.52 1.40
CA GLU A 5 2.65 -3.33 1.52
C GLU A 5 1.83 -2.97 2.76
N PHE A 6 0.54 -3.28 2.68
CA PHE A 6 -0.36 -3.31 3.82
C PHE A 6 -0.71 -4.77 4.07
N THR A 7 -0.74 -5.17 5.33
CA THR A 7 -1.06 -6.54 5.71
C THR A 7 -2.05 -6.58 6.86
N LYS A 8 -2.85 -7.63 6.89
CA LYS A 8 -3.76 -7.90 8.01
C LYS A 8 -3.05 -8.61 9.17
N SER A 9 -1.80 -9.02 8.96
CA SER A 9 -0.98 -9.60 10.02
C SER A 9 -0.79 -8.61 11.17
N LEU A 10 -0.72 -9.09 12.38
CA LEU A 10 -0.49 -8.29 13.58
C LEU A 10 0.99 -8.06 13.87
N GLU A 11 1.86 -8.78 13.18
CA GLU A 11 3.29 -8.76 13.45
C GLU A 11 4.11 -8.32 12.24
N LEU A 12 5.21 -7.62 12.52
CA LEU A 12 6.22 -7.31 11.51
C LEU A 12 7.25 -8.43 11.49
N THR A 13 7.62 -8.86 10.29
CA THR A 13 8.66 -9.86 10.08
C THR A 13 10.01 -9.18 9.87
N SER A 14 11.06 -9.97 9.65
CA SER A 14 12.38 -9.44 9.32
C SER A 14 12.38 -8.61 8.02
N ALA A 15 11.38 -8.79 7.16
CA ALA A 15 11.20 -7.98 5.95
C ALA A 15 10.27 -6.79 6.19
N GLY A 16 9.99 -6.48 7.45
CA GLY A 16 8.98 -5.49 7.82
C GLY A 16 9.28 -4.06 7.43
N ASP A 17 10.50 -3.74 7.04
CA ASP A 17 10.82 -2.37 6.61
C ASP A 17 10.15 -1.99 5.29
N CYS A 18 9.57 -2.94 4.56
CA CYS A 18 8.74 -2.64 3.38
C CYS A 18 7.25 -2.63 3.70
N ILE A 19 6.86 -2.94 4.93
CA ILE A 19 5.47 -2.93 5.37
C ILE A 19 5.19 -1.59 6.05
N ILE A 20 4.24 -0.84 5.52
CA ILE A 20 3.87 0.45 6.08
C ILE A 20 2.58 0.41 6.90
N GLY A 21 1.91 -0.74 6.93
CA GLY A 21 0.73 -0.90 7.77
C GLY A 21 0.51 -2.37 8.14
N VAL A 22 0.27 -2.62 9.43
CA VAL A 22 -0.13 -3.92 9.93
C VAL A 22 -1.56 -3.81 10.46
N SER A 23 -2.22 -4.93 10.67
CA SER A 23 -3.62 -4.96 11.10
C SER A 23 -4.53 -4.19 10.15
N SER A 24 -4.20 -4.18 8.85
CA SER A 24 -4.99 -3.48 7.85
C SER A 24 -6.34 -4.15 7.67
N ASN A 25 -7.36 -3.35 7.40
CA ASN A 25 -8.75 -3.81 7.31
C ASN A 25 -9.35 -3.72 5.91
N PHE A 26 -8.52 -3.78 4.88
CA PHE A 26 -9.04 -3.71 3.52
C PHE A 26 -9.90 -4.92 3.16
N ASP A 27 -10.81 -4.71 2.22
CA ASP A 27 -11.71 -5.74 1.70
C ASP A 27 -11.28 -6.08 0.28
N LEU A 28 -11.01 -7.36 0.00
CA LEU A 28 -10.55 -7.81 -1.30
C LEU A 28 -11.54 -7.44 -2.42
N ASN A 29 -12.84 -7.62 -2.17
CA ASN A 29 -13.86 -7.31 -3.18
C ASN A 29 -13.90 -5.82 -3.50
N GLU A 30 -13.71 -4.96 -2.52
CA GLU A 30 -13.63 -3.52 -2.72
C GLU A 30 -12.38 -3.15 -3.52
N LEU A 31 -11.24 -3.76 -3.20
CA LEU A 31 -10.00 -3.50 -3.94
C LEU A 31 -10.09 -3.96 -5.39
N LYS A 32 -10.76 -5.07 -5.65
CA LYS A 32 -10.91 -5.58 -7.03
C LYS A 32 -11.67 -4.63 -7.93
N ARG A 33 -12.48 -3.74 -7.39
CA ARG A 33 -13.18 -2.72 -8.17
C ARG A 33 -12.23 -1.77 -8.88
N PHE A 34 -11.02 -1.59 -8.34
CA PHE A 34 -10.03 -0.68 -8.91
C PHE A 34 -9.21 -1.30 -10.02
N LEU A 35 -9.27 -2.62 -10.20
CA LEU A 35 -8.44 -3.33 -11.17
C LEU A 35 -8.82 -3.03 -12.64
N LYS A 36 -9.99 -2.51 -12.86
CA LYS A 36 -10.48 -2.13 -14.20
C LYS A 36 -9.97 -0.77 -14.67
N PHE A 37 -9.42 0.03 -13.77
CA PHE A 37 -8.91 1.35 -14.12
C PHE A 37 -7.51 1.24 -14.72
N SER A 38 -7.10 2.25 -15.50
CA SER A 38 -5.77 2.28 -16.07
C SER A 38 -4.72 2.72 -15.05
N GLU A 39 -5.15 3.43 -14.01
CA GLU A 39 -4.25 3.99 -12.99
C GLU A 39 -4.99 4.08 -11.65
N VAL A 40 -4.27 3.91 -10.56
CA VAL A 40 -4.81 4.14 -9.21
C VAL A 40 -3.93 5.13 -8.47
N GLU A 41 -4.57 5.96 -7.67
CA GLU A 41 -3.91 6.87 -6.75
C GLU A 41 -4.18 6.38 -5.35
N ILE A 42 -3.11 6.15 -4.59
CA ILE A 42 -3.19 5.65 -3.22
C ILE A 42 -2.75 6.77 -2.30
N LYS A 43 -3.67 7.26 -1.48
CA LYS A 43 -3.42 8.35 -0.55
C LYS A 43 -3.34 7.78 0.87
N ILE A 44 -2.24 8.05 1.55
CA ILE A 44 -2.03 7.63 2.93
C ILE A 44 -2.07 8.87 3.81
N LEU A 45 -2.94 8.85 4.81
CA LEU A 45 -3.17 9.99 5.70
C LEU A 45 -2.94 9.55 7.15
N ILE A 46 -2.12 10.32 7.87
CA ILE A 46 -1.93 10.10 9.29
C ILE A 46 -1.64 11.45 9.96
N GLY A 47 -2.48 11.85 10.92
CA GLY A 47 -2.39 13.17 11.51
C GLY A 47 -2.51 14.25 10.45
N SER A 48 -1.56 15.18 10.43
CA SER A 48 -1.50 16.24 9.42
C SER A 48 -0.65 15.87 8.20
N GLU A 49 -0.08 14.66 8.18
CA GLU A 49 0.81 14.22 7.11
C GLU A 49 0.06 13.35 6.11
N LYS A 50 0.44 13.48 4.83
CA LYS A 50 -0.13 12.64 3.78
C LYS A 50 0.94 12.30 2.75
N GLU A 51 0.71 11.18 2.05
CA GLU A 51 1.54 10.76 0.93
C GLU A 51 0.62 10.25 -0.17
N ILE A 52 0.97 10.52 -1.41
CA ILE A 52 0.19 10.11 -2.57
C ILE A 52 1.09 9.29 -3.49
N ILE A 53 0.63 8.10 -3.84
CA ILE A 53 1.34 7.18 -4.71
C ILE A 53 0.46 6.88 -5.90
N VAL A 54 1.03 6.97 -7.10
CA VAL A 54 0.33 6.67 -8.34
C VAL A 54 0.94 5.40 -8.92
N ALA A 55 0.10 4.44 -9.29
CA ALA A 55 0.54 3.14 -9.79
C ALA A 55 -0.48 2.57 -10.76
N LYS A 56 -0.11 1.48 -11.40
CA LYS A 56 -1.00 0.76 -12.32
C LYS A 56 -1.57 -0.47 -11.61
N PRO A 57 -2.88 -0.65 -11.56
CA PRO A 57 -3.45 -1.83 -10.90
C PRO A 57 -3.05 -3.11 -11.64
N ASN A 58 -2.84 -4.17 -10.88
CA ASN A 58 -2.55 -5.50 -11.41
C ASN A 58 -3.87 -6.27 -11.55
N PRO A 59 -4.32 -6.58 -12.78
CA PRO A 59 -5.59 -7.29 -12.96
C PRO A 59 -5.66 -8.67 -12.30
N ASP A 60 -4.51 -9.27 -12.02
CA ASP A 60 -4.40 -10.60 -11.41
C ASP A 60 -4.34 -10.58 -9.89
N PHE A 61 -4.48 -9.39 -9.27
CA PHE A 61 -4.49 -9.28 -7.82
C PHE A 61 -5.62 -10.10 -7.21
N ASP A 62 -5.26 -10.97 -6.28
CA ASP A 62 -6.24 -11.86 -5.64
C ASP A 62 -5.67 -12.33 -4.28
N ASP A 63 -5.61 -11.42 -3.32
CA ASP A 63 -5.11 -11.74 -1.99
C ASP A 63 -5.93 -10.97 -0.95
N SER A 64 -6.53 -11.70 -0.01
CA SER A 64 -7.38 -11.11 1.03
C SER A 64 -6.59 -10.69 2.27
N HIS A 65 -5.29 -10.97 2.32
CA HIS A 65 -4.46 -10.74 3.51
C HIS A 65 -3.41 -9.65 3.31
N GLU A 66 -2.87 -9.54 2.12
CA GLU A 66 -1.82 -8.57 1.79
C GLU A 66 -2.17 -7.80 0.54
N MET A 67 -1.74 -6.54 0.47
CA MET A 67 -1.76 -5.78 -0.77
C MET A 67 -0.41 -5.11 -0.93
N VAL A 68 0.33 -5.52 -1.95
CA VAL A 68 1.68 -5.05 -2.23
C VAL A 68 1.65 -4.08 -3.40
N ILE A 69 2.38 -2.98 -3.27
CA ILE A 69 2.57 -2.00 -4.34
C ILE A 69 4.06 -2.04 -4.71
N ARG A 70 4.36 -2.16 -6.00
CA ARG A 70 5.73 -2.30 -6.47
C ARG A 70 6.15 -1.14 -7.36
N LEU A 71 7.38 -0.72 -7.20
CA LEU A 71 7.99 0.28 -8.09
C LEU A 71 8.20 -0.28 -9.49
N GLY A 72 8.59 -1.56 -9.58
CA GLY A 72 8.80 -2.25 -10.84
C GLY A 72 7.55 -2.88 -11.41
N SER A 73 7.70 -3.68 -12.44
CA SER A 73 6.59 -4.29 -13.17
C SER A 73 6.32 -5.74 -12.80
N PHE A 74 7.09 -6.32 -11.88
CA PHE A 74 6.81 -7.69 -11.41
C PHE A 74 5.50 -7.75 -10.64
N ALA A 75 4.68 -8.74 -10.94
CA ALA A 75 3.39 -8.91 -10.29
C ALA A 75 3.15 -10.35 -9.88
N SER A 76 2.56 -10.53 -8.70
CA SER A 76 2.08 -11.81 -8.20
C SER A 76 0.63 -11.63 -7.73
N SER A 77 -0.01 -12.69 -7.26
CA SER A 77 -1.40 -12.61 -6.80
C SER A 77 -1.59 -11.64 -5.61
N ARG A 78 -0.55 -11.37 -4.83
CA ARG A 78 -0.61 -10.41 -3.72
C ARG A 78 -0.25 -8.97 -4.14
N THR A 79 0.12 -8.77 -5.39
CA THR A 79 0.48 -7.43 -5.90
C THR A 79 -0.78 -6.72 -6.36
N PHE A 80 -1.14 -5.64 -5.66
CA PHE A 80 -2.29 -4.81 -6.02
C PHE A 80 -1.97 -3.90 -7.19
N ALA A 81 -0.79 -3.29 -7.18
CA ALA A 81 -0.39 -2.32 -8.20
C ALA A 81 1.10 -2.39 -8.48
N ILE A 82 1.47 -2.01 -9.70
CA ILE A 82 2.84 -2.03 -10.21
C ILE A 82 3.21 -0.67 -10.79
N ASP A 83 4.47 -0.51 -11.15
CA ASP A 83 5.00 0.71 -11.77
C ASP A 83 4.65 1.96 -10.96
N ALA A 84 4.74 1.85 -9.64
CA ALA A 84 4.45 2.97 -8.76
C ALA A 84 5.50 4.07 -8.92
N ASN A 85 5.07 5.32 -8.75
CA ASN A 85 5.99 6.46 -8.80
C ASN A 85 6.82 6.61 -7.53
N LYS A 86 6.46 5.89 -6.46
CA LYS A 86 7.18 5.91 -5.18
C LYS A 86 7.21 4.51 -4.58
N ALA A 87 8.30 4.21 -3.87
CA ALA A 87 8.44 3.01 -3.05
C ALA A 87 8.62 3.46 -1.59
N SER A 88 8.76 2.50 -0.67
CA SER A 88 8.87 2.80 0.77
C SER A 88 9.99 3.81 1.08
N LYS A 89 11.11 3.74 0.36
CA LYS A 89 12.24 4.67 0.57
C LYS A 89 11.91 6.12 0.19
N HIS A 90 10.85 6.33 -0.60
CA HIS A 90 10.44 7.66 -1.07
C HIS A 90 9.31 8.27 -0.24
N ILE A 91 8.79 7.53 0.72
CA ILE A 91 7.67 7.97 1.54
C ILE A 91 8.13 9.10 2.47
N ASN A 92 7.23 10.08 2.66
CA ASN A 92 7.45 11.20 3.56
C ASN A 92 7.97 10.73 4.93
N ARG A 93 9.12 11.24 5.32
CA ARG A 93 9.78 10.88 6.59
C ARG A 93 8.91 11.14 7.81
N LYS A 94 8.20 12.26 7.83
CA LYS A 94 7.33 12.59 8.96
C LYS A 94 6.20 11.59 9.09
N LEU A 95 5.65 11.14 7.97
CA LEU A 95 4.61 10.12 7.96
C LEU A 95 5.15 8.80 8.52
N ILE A 96 6.35 8.39 8.11
CA ILE A 96 6.99 7.18 8.61
C ILE A 96 7.22 7.27 10.11
N GLU A 97 7.68 8.42 10.61
CA GLU A 97 7.89 8.61 12.05
C GLU A 97 6.58 8.46 12.84
N LEU A 98 5.49 9.00 12.30
CA LEU A 98 4.18 8.85 12.94
C LEU A 98 3.71 7.39 12.95
N LEU A 99 4.02 6.63 11.90
CA LEU A 99 3.65 5.22 11.82
C LEU A 99 4.41 4.33 12.82
N LYS A 100 5.52 4.80 13.36
CA LYS A 100 6.27 4.06 14.37
C LYS A 100 5.55 3.99 15.71
N ASN A 101 4.60 4.89 15.95
CA ASN A 101 3.77 4.84 17.16
C ASN A 101 2.79 3.67 17.03
N PRO A 102 2.83 2.68 17.95
CA PRO A 102 1.95 1.51 17.83
C PRO A 102 0.46 1.83 17.97
N GLU A 103 0.13 3.02 18.49
CA GLU A 103 -1.26 3.45 18.61
C GLU A 103 -1.72 4.31 17.44
N ALA A 104 -0.82 4.64 16.52
CA ALA A 104 -1.17 5.46 15.36
C ALA A 104 -2.09 4.70 14.41
N MET A 105 -3.03 5.44 13.83
CA MET A 105 -3.95 4.91 12.82
C MET A 105 -3.80 5.73 11.56
N ALA A 106 -3.53 5.05 10.45
CA ALA A 106 -3.46 5.69 9.16
C ALA A 106 -4.73 5.38 8.36
N GLU A 107 -5.20 6.35 7.62
CA GLU A 107 -6.30 6.19 6.68
C GLU A 107 -5.73 6.06 5.28
N VAL A 108 -6.25 5.12 4.51
CA VAL A 108 -5.83 4.91 3.12
C VAL A 108 -7.03 5.08 2.21
N GLU A 109 -6.89 5.97 1.24
CA GLU A 109 -7.92 6.22 0.21
C GLU A 109 -7.37 5.80 -1.13
N ILE A 110 -8.19 5.13 -1.94
CA ILE A 110 -7.80 4.70 -3.29
C ILE A 110 -8.77 5.31 -4.29
N ILE A 111 -8.21 5.91 -5.32
CA ILE A 111 -8.97 6.55 -6.40
C ILE A 111 -8.54 5.93 -7.71
N GLY A 112 -9.51 5.44 -8.51
CA GLY A 112 -9.24 4.90 -9.84
C GLY A 112 -9.42 5.95 -10.93
N ARG A 113 -8.66 5.83 -11.99
CA ARG A 113 -8.75 6.72 -13.14
C ARG A 113 -8.77 5.98 -14.46
#